data_2f6cd1b522efee4386cb3f90f3da68f7
#
_entry.id   2f6cd1b522efee4386cb3f90f3da68f7
#
_cell.length_a   1.000
_cell.length_b   1.000
_cell.length_c   1.000
_cell.angle_alpha   90.00
_cell.angle_beta   90.00
_cell.angle_gamma   90.00
#
_symmetry.space_group_name_H-M   'P 1'
#
loop_
_entity.id
_entity.type
_entity.pdbx_description
1 polymer ?
#
loop_
_entity_poly.entity_id
_entity_poly.type
_entity_poly.pdbx_seq_one_letter_code
_entity_poly.pdbx_strand_id
1 'polypeptide(L)'
;MENGENLKNKGKATYWLQPHELLNFVYVHSRSFVSDFSKQVSDQARENQIYKEHIYIEKNELLEILNISNEHTEFSPSGIGVELGSGCAAISVELTHLHPKIEKIYAIEIVPEIVEYAAVPLIHINQVEEKVKPIVGNFDEIKLEDKSIDFIIEFDSLHHSFDLDRTIRESARILKPGARLLAIDRSHWSTSRKRRNELENTIYSQEFLADRGLDRNTRLTRAENGEHEYLLSEYLDAFKKAGFSNTDWIFLIDPKFSVIKQSLISAVPSQLRKHTKYYYIQTWPLRNLIFPIVMMRIFKFSKVGRYINFPRNKNSKRFQAKTVIIATK
;
A
#
# COMPACT_ATOMS: atom_id res chain seq x y z
N MET A 1 -25.84 -28.77 -13.56
CA MET A 1 -24.73 -28.34 -14.47
C MET A 1 -25.00 -26.97 -15.09
N GLU A 2 -25.86 -26.12 -14.50
CA GLU A 2 -26.21 -24.77 -15.03
C GLU A 2 -25.58 -23.59 -14.29
N ASN A 3 -24.83 -23.83 -13.19
CA ASN A 3 -24.28 -22.73 -12.39
C ASN A 3 -22.83 -22.35 -12.74
N GLY A 4 -22.17 -23.05 -13.66
CA GLY A 4 -20.78 -22.76 -14.04
C GLY A 4 -20.60 -21.73 -15.16
N GLU A 5 -21.65 -21.46 -15.96
CA GLU A 5 -21.57 -20.49 -17.07
C GLU A 5 -21.94 -19.05 -16.70
N ASN A 6 -22.63 -18.84 -15.57
CA ASN A 6 -23.06 -17.51 -15.13
C ASN A 6 -21.93 -16.65 -14.52
N LEU A 7 -20.83 -17.23 -14.08
CA LEU A 7 -19.66 -16.49 -13.58
C LEU A 7 -18.77 -15.94 -14.73
N LYS A 8 -18.88 -16.49 -15.93
CA LYS A 8 -18.03 -16.09 -17.08
C LYS A 8 -18.37 -14.75 -17.73
N ASN A 9 -19.48 -14.11 -17.38
CA ASN A 9 -19.95 -12.90 -18.05
C ASN A 9 -20.20 -11.67 -17.18
N LYS A 10 -19.93 -11.70 -15.87
CA LYS A 10 -20.12 -10.55 -15.00
C LYS A 10 -18.77 -10.06 -14.46
N GLY A 11 -18.35 -8.87 -14.91
CA GLY A 11 -17.18 -8.17 -14.39
C GLY A 11 -15.84 -8.68 -14.95
N LYS A 12 -15.61 -8.56 -16.25
CA LYS A 12 -14.28 -8.90 -16.81
C LYS A 12 -13.26 -7.84 -16.46
N ALA A 13 -12.04 -8.27 -16.07
CA ALA A 13 -10.88 -7.39 -15.96
C ALA A 13 -10.59 -6.72 -17.32
N THR A 14 -10.22 -5.46 -17.29
CA THR A 14 -9.70 -4.75 -18.47
C THR A 14 -8.18 -4.82 -18.46
N TYR A 15 -7.59 -5.22 -19.58
CA TYR A 15 -6.16 -5.36 -19.72
C TYR A 15 -5.56 -4.13 -20.42
N TRP A 16 -4.71 -3.39 -19.72
CA TRP A 16 -3.87 -2.35 -20.30
C TRP A 16 -2.50 -2.87 -20.73
N LEU A 17 -2.03 -3.93 -20.09
CA LEU A 17 -0.79 -4.62 -20.45
C LEU A 17 -1.09 -5.82 -21.34
N GLN A 18 -0.21 -6.06 -22.32
CA GLN A 18 -0.26 -7.28 -23.13
C GLN A 18 0.38 -8.45 -22.35
N PRO A 19 -0.02 -9.71 -22.62
CA PRO A 19 0.52 -10.86 -21.90
C PRO A 19 2.06 -10.97 -21.91
N HIS A 20 2.72 -10.54 -23.00
CA HIS A 20 4.18 -10.57 -23.10
C HIS A 20 4.87 -9.50 -22.22
N GLU A 21 4.20 -8.39 -21.94
CA GLU A 21 4.70 -7.34 -21.06
C GLU A 21 4.68 -7.80 -19.60
N LEU A 22 3.69 -8.63 -19.22
CA LEU A 22 3.55 -9.19 -17.87
C LEU A 22 4.68 -10.16 -17.51
N LEU A 23 5.33 -10.79 -18.50
CA LEU A 23 6.45 -11.70 -18.28
C LEU A 23 7.68 -11.01 -17.67
N ASN A 24 7.79 -9.69 -17.82
CA ASN A 24 8.90 -8.90 -17.26
C ASN A 24 8.77 -8.65 -15.73
N PHE A 25 7.62 -8.98 -15.15
CA PHE A 25 7.36 -8.75 -13.74
C PHE A 25 7.36 -10.06 -12.97
N VAL A 26 8.33 -10.23 -12.07
CA VAL A 26 8.39 -11.39 -11.16
C VAL A 26 7.86 -10.96 -9.81
N TYR A 27 6.59 -11.24 -9.54
CA TYR A 27 5.98 -10.96 -8.24
C TYR A 27 5.85 -12.27 -7.46
N VAL A 28 6.82 -12.51 -6.59
CA VAL A 28 6.85 -13.73 -5.76
C VAL A 28 5.63 -13.79 -4.85
N HIS A 29 5.17 -12.63 -4.37
CA HIS A 29 4.00 -12.58 -3.50
C HIS A 29 2.71 -13.01 -4.18
N SER A 30 2.55 -12.75 -5.49
CA SER A 30 1.34 -13.09 -6.23
C SER A 30 1.14 -14.59 -6.41
N ARG A 31 2.23 -15.35 -6.52
CA ARG A 31 2.15 -16.79 -6.80
C ARG A 31 1.55 -17.62 -5.67
N SER A 32 1.61 -17.13 -4.43
CA SER A 32 1.03 -17.83 -3.28
C SER A 32 -0.49 -17.72 -3.17
N PHE A 33 -1.12 -16.83 -3.95
CA PHE A 33 -2.54 -16.49 -3.80
C PHE A 33 -3.47 -17.28 -4.72
N VAL A 34 -2.93 -18.00 -5.71
CA VAL A 34 -3.73 -18.63 -6.79
C VAL A 34 -4.29 -20.01 -6.38
N SER A 35 -3.75 -20.67 -5.37
CA SER A 35 -3.99 -22.10 -5.18
C SER A 35 -5.35 -22.49 -4.58
N ASP A 36 -6.10 -21.58 -3.95
CA ASP A 36 -7.29 -21.96 -3.16
C ASP A 36 -8.64 -21.39 -3.62
N PHE A 37 -8.66 -20.58 -4.73
CA PHE A 37 -9.89 -19.96 -5.21
C PHE A 37 -10.83 -20.90 -5.97
N SER A 38 -10.41 -22.14 -6.24
CA SER A 38 -11.22 -23.14 -6.96
C SER A 38 -12.34 -23.78 -6.12
N LYS A 39 -12.28 -23.66 -4.78
CA LYS A 39 -13.28 -24.24 -3.90
C LYS A 39 -14.59 -23.45 -3.92
N GLN A 40 -15.71 -24.14 -4.07
CA GLN A 40 -17.04 -23.55 -3.86
C GLN A 40 -17.22 -23.23 -2.38
N VAL A 41 -17.32 -21.95 -2.05
CA VAL A 41 -17.58 -21.43 -0.72
C VAL A 41 -18.68 -20.36 -0.82
N SER A 42 -19.32 -20.01 0.29
CA SER A 42 -20.28 -18.92 0.33
C SER A 42 -19.61 -17.57 0.05
N ASP A 43 -20.36 -16.58 -0.44
CA ASP A 43 -19.86 -15.22 -0.72
C ASP A 43 -19.20 -14.60 0.51
N GLN A 44 -19.81 -14.74 1.69
CA GLN A 44 -19.22 -14.24 2.94
C GLN A 44 -17.90 -14.94 3.29
N ALA A 45 -17.81 -16.26 3.07
CA ALA A 45 -16.57 -17.00 3.32
C ALA A 45 -15.49 -16.58 2.31
N ARG A 46 -15.86 -16.34 1.06
CA ARG A 46 -14.97 -15.86 0.00
C ARG A 46 -14.46 -14.45 0.31
N GLU A 47 -15.35 -13.53 0.67
CA GLU A 47 -14.97 -12.18 1.07
C GLU A 47 -13.96 -12.20 2.23
N ASN A 48 -14.26 -12.92 3.30
CA ASN A 48 -13.37 -13.04 4.46
C ASN A 48 -12.00 -13.64 4.08
N GLN A 49 -11.98 -14.62 3.18
CA GLN A 49 -10.74 -15.21 2.67
C GLN A 49 -9.91 -14.17 1.92
N ILE A 50 -10.53 -13.41 1.00
CA ILE A 50 -9.86 -12.37 0.21
C ILE A 50 -9.25 -11.31 1.13
N TYR A 51 -10.00 -10.78 2.11
CA TYR A 51 -9.46 -9.82 3.07
C TYR A 51 -8.27 -10.37 3.85
N LYS A 52 -8.37 -11.60 4.35
CA LYS A 52 -7.30 -12.21 5.14
C LYS A 52 -6.04 -12.45 4.33
N GLU A 53 -6.17 -12.85 3.07
CA GLU A 53 -5.04 -13.28 2.25
C GLU A 53 -4.37 -12.13 1.52
N HIS A 54 -5.13 -11.12 1.05
CA HIS A 54 -4.60 -10.03 0.23
C HIS A 54 -4.37 -8.72 0.97
N ILE A 55 -5.20 -8.40 1.96
CA ILE A 55 -5.06 -7.16 2.73
C ILE A 55 -4.25 -7.39 4.02
N TYR A 56 -4.18 -8.64 4.52
CA TYR A 56 -3.51 -9.02 5.76
C TYR A 56 -4.03 -8.33 7.03
N ILE A 57 -5.13 -7.58 6.92
CA ILE A 57 -5.86 -6.94 8.01
C ILE A 57 -7.34 -7.28 7.88
N GLU A 58 -8.07 -7.18 8.98
CA GLU A 58 -9.51 -7.39 8.95
C GLU A 58 -10.22 -6.18 8.30
N LYS A 59 -11.39 -6.42 7.69
CA LYS A 59 -12.21 -5.36 7.05
C LYS A 59 -12.44 -4.16 7.98
N ASN A 60 -12.76 -4.40 9.25
CA ASN A 60 -12.99 -3.33 10.22
C ASN A 60 -11.73 -2.49 10.49
N GLU A 61 -10.55 -3.11 10.51
CA GLU A 61 -9.28 -2.41 10.68
C GLU A 61 -8.95 -1.54 9.46
N LEU A 62 -9.23 -2.04 8.25
CA LEU A 62 -9.11 -1.26 7.03
C LEU A 62 -10.03 -0.03 7.04
N LEU A 63 -11.31 -0.21 7.37
CA LEU A 63 -12.28 0.88 7.47
C LEU A 63 -11.86 1.94 8.49
N GLU A 64 -11.29 1.52 9.62
CA GLU A 64 -10.78 2.43 10.64
C GLU A 64 -9.59 3.25 10.12
N ILE A 65 -8.64 2.61 9.39
CA ILE A 65 -7.52 3.32 8.75
C ILE A 65 -8.01 4.35 7.75
N LEU A 66 -8.96 3.98 6.89
CA LEU A 66 -9.53 4.88 5.89
C LEU A 66 -10.26 6.06 6.55
N ASN A 67 -11.09 5.80 7.56
CA ASN A 67 -11.83 6.85 8.27
C ASN A 67 -10.89 7.84 8.98
N ILE A 68 -9.89 7.33 9.71
CA ILE A 68 -8.89 8.18 10.38
C ILE A 68 -8.11 8.99 9.34
N SER A 69 -7.71 8.36 8.23
CA SER A 69 -6.98 9.06 7.17
C SER A 69 -7.83 10.17 6.55
N ASN A 70 -9.10 9.89 6.23
CA ASN A 70 -10.03 10.86 5.68
C ASN A 70 -10.28 12.02 6.65
N GLU A 71 -10.52 11.74 7.93
CA GLU A 71 -10.77 12.75 8.96
C GLU A 71 -9.59 13.72 9.11
N HIS A 72 -8.37 13.19 9.17
CA HIS A 72 -7.18 14.01 9.41
C HIS A 72 -6.60 14.68 8.17
N THR A 73 -6.95 14.21 6.98
CA THR A 73 -6.52 14.81 5.71
C THR A 73 -7.61 15.58 5.00
N GLU A 74 -8.84 15.57 5.54
CA GLU A 74 -10.02 16.13 4.87
C GLU A 74 -10.20 15.55 3.45
N PHE A 75 -9.78 14.29 3.23
CA PHE A 75 -9.94 13.61 1.96
C PHE A 75 -11.37 13.13 1.81
N SER A 76 -12.10 13.72 0.89
CA SER A 76 -13.51 13.38 0.61
C SER A 76 -13.67 13.08 -0.88
N PRO A 77 -13.39 11.82 -1.30
CA PRO A 77 -13.41 11.45 -2.70
C PRO A 77 -14.82 11.49 -3.30
N SER A 78 -14.92 11.96 -4.52
CA SER A 78 -16.15 12.00 -5.33
C SER A 78 -15.82 11.98 -6.81
N GLY A 79 -16.79 11.63 -7.68
CA GLY A 79 -16.58 11.55 -9.13
C GLY A 79 -15.77 10.33 -9.54
N ILE A 80 -14.78 10.51 -10.41
CA ILE A 80 -13.99 9.43 -11.01
C ILE A 80 -12.61 9.34 -10.34
N GLY A 81 -12.28 8.19 -9.80
CA GLY A 81 -11.02 7.94 -9.11
C GLY A 81 -10.16 6.85 -9.73
N VAL A 82 -8.93 6.76 -9.20
CA VAL A 82 -7.99 5.67 -9.47
C VAL A 82 -7.45 5.14 -8.16
N GLU A 83 -7.38 3.82 -8.02
CA GLU A 83 -6.61 3.14 -6.98
C GLU A 83 -5.33 2.59 -7.62
N LEU A 84 -4.16 2.98 -7.09
CA LEU A 84 -2.86 2.51 -7.56
C LEU A 84 -2.45 1.26 -6.76
N GLY A 85 -2.14 0.17 -7.48
CA GLY A 85 -1.79 -1.10 -6.86
C GLY A 85 -2.93 -1.67 -6.03
N SER A 86 -4.08 -1.84 -6.66
CA SER A 86 -5.35 -2.14 -5.97
C SER A 86 -5.39 -3.52 -5.32
N GLY A 87 -4.46 -4.42 -5.65
CA GLY A 87 -4.53 -5.80 -5.19
C GLY A 87 -5.90 -6.41 -5.48
N CYS A 88 -6.59 -6.82 -4.43
CA CYS A 88 -7.96 -7.35 -4.54
C CYS A 88 -9.06 -6.29 -4.65
N ALA A 89 -8.73 -5.02 -4.85
CA ALA A 89 -9.64 -3.87 -4.94
C ALA A 89 -10.48 -3.61 -3.66
N ALA A 90 -10.05 -4.07 -2.51
CA ALA A 90 -10.80 -3.90 -1.26
C ALA A 90 -10.98 -2.42 -0.89
N ILE A 91 -9.95 -1.58 -1.12
CA ILE A 91 -10.04 -0.13 -0.87
C ILE A 91 -11.10 0.51 -1.76
N SER A 92 -11.07 0.21 -3.06
CA SER A 92 -12.08 0.71 -4.01
C SER A 92 -13.48 0.30 -3.62
N VAL A 93 -13.69 -0.95 -3.21
CA VAL A 93 -15.00 -1.45 -2.74
C VAL A 93 -15.45 -0.67 -1.52
N GLU A 94 -14.62 -0.57 -0.47
CA GLU A 94 -15.00 0.11 0.76
C GLU A 94 -15.22 1.62 0.54
N LEU A 95 -14.41 2.26 -0.30
CA LEU A 95 -14.62 3.68 -0.62
C LEU A 95 -15.95 3.94 -1.31
N THR A 96 -16.42 3.06 -2.19
CA THR A 96 -17.74 3.25 -2.84
C THR A 96 -18.89 3.17 -1.84
N HIS A 97 -18.74 2.41 -0.77
CA HIS A 97 -19.73 2.34 0.33
C HIS A 97 -19.64 3.56 1.25
N LEU A 98 -18.43 4.00 1.60
CA LEU A 98 -18.19 5.16 2.46
C LEU A 98 -18.55 6.50 1.77
N HIS A 99 -18.37 6.59 0.45
CA HIS A 99 -18.54 7.81 -0.33
C HIS A 99 -19.50 7.60 -1.51
N PRO A 100 -20.82 7.72 -1.32
CA PRO A 100 -21.81 7.47 -2.37
C PRO A 100 -21.68 8.35 -3.63
N LYS A 101 -21.00 9.51 -3.50
CA LYS A 101 -20.73 10.43 -4.62
C LYS A 101 -19.61 9.95 -5.56
N ILE A 102 -18.96 8.83 -5.25
CA ILE A 102 -18.03 8.19 -6.18
C ILE A 102 -18.85 7.59 -7.32
N GLU A 103 -18.50 7.98 -8.54
CA GLU A 103 -19.11 7.51 -9.77
C GLU A 103 -18.39 6.28 -10.32
N LYS A 104 -17.05 6.32 -10.29
CA LYS A 104 -16.22 5.24 -10.79
C LYS A 104 -14.83 5.25 -10.13
N ILE A 105 -14.25 4.05 -9.94
CA ILE A 105 -12.85 3.86 -9.58
C ILE A 105 -12.21 2.88 -10.56
N TYR A 106 -11.09 3.27 -11.17
CA TYR A 106 -10.21 2.37 -11.91
C TYR A 106 -9.23 1.75 -10.93
N ALA A 107 -9.42 0.47 -10.60
CA ALA A 107 -8.60 -0.28 -9.66
C ALA A 107 -7.46 -0.96 -10.43
N ILE A 108 -6.26 -0.36 -10.42
CA ILE A 108 -5.11 -0.79 -11.23
C ILE A 108 -4.24 -1.74 -10.41
N GLU A 109 -4.06 -2.95 -10.92
CA GLU A 109 -3.18 -3.97 -10.36
C GLU A 109 -2.38 -4.63 -11.49
N ILE A 110 -1.11 -4.91 -11.26
CA ILE A 110 -0.23 -5.46 -12.29
C ILE A 110 -0.33 -6.99 -12.40
N VAL A 111 -0.80 -7.66 -11.34
CA VAL A 111 -0.87 -9.12 -11.26
C VAL A 111 -2.25 -9.62 -11.73
N PRO A 112 -2.34 -10.24 -12.94
CA PRO A 112 -3.63 -10.66 -13.50
C PRO A 112 -4.39 -11.62 -12.58
N GLU A 113 -3.68 -12.54 -11.93
CA GLU A 113 -4.28 -13.55 -11.08
C GLU A 113 -4.96 -12.94 -9.87
N ILE A 114 -4.40 -11.87 -9.29
CA ILE A 114 -5.03 -11.14 -8.19
C ILE A 114 -6.30 -10.44 -8.69
N VAL A 115 -6.22 -9.82 -9.86
CA VAL A 115 -7.38 -9.14 -10.46
C VAL A 115 -8.50 -10.14 -10.73
N GLU A 116 -8.19 -11.25 -11.41
CA GLU A 116 -9.20 -12.23 -11.86
C GLU A 116 -9.79 -13.05 -10.71
N TYR A 117 -8.96 -13.48 -9.76
CA TYR A 117 -9.37 -14.41 -8.72
C TYR A 117 -9.70 -13.76 -7.37
N ALA A 118 -9.32 -12.51 -7.15
CA ALA A 118 -9.64 -11.80 -5.93
C ALA A 118 -10.44 -10.52 -6.15
N ALA A 119 -9.97 -9.60 -7.03
CA ALA A 119 -10.65 -8.31 -7.22
C ALA A 119 -12.02 -8.48 -7.88
N VAL A 120 -12.11 -9.19 -9.01
CA VAL A 120 -13.39 -9.43 -9.72
C VAL A 120 -14.43 -10.10 -8.80
N PRO A 121 -14.11 -11.20 -8.08
CA PRO A 121 -15.05 -11.80 -7.13
C PRO A 121 -15.45 -10.84 -6.00
N LEU A 122 -14.53 -10.08 -5.43
CA LEU A 122 -14.84 -9.16 -4.34
C LEU A 122 -15.77 -8.04 -4.78
N ILE A 123 -15.53 -7.46 -5.95
CA ILE A 123 -16.37 -6.44 -6.58
C ILE A 123 -17.79 -6.99 -6.81
N HIS A 124 -17.88 -8.23 -7.30
CA HIS A 124 -19.17 -8.90 -7.55
C HIS A 124 -19.93 -9.19 -6.26
N ILE A 125 -19.28 -9.76 -5.24
CA ILE A 125 -19.89 -10.03 -3.93
C ILE A 125 -20.50 -8.75 -3.32
N ASN A 126 -19.81 -7.62 -3.48
CA ASN A 126 -20.23 -6.33 -2.95
C ASN A 126 -21.17 -5.54 -3.89
N GLN A 127 -21.51 -6.09 -5.07
CA GLN A 127 -22.45 -5.50 -6.05
C GLN A 127 -22.05 -4.08 -6.51
N VAL A 128 -20.75 -3.85 -6.72
CA VAL A 128 -20.19 -2.54 -7.11
C VAL A 128 -19.53 -2.54 -8.49
N GLU A 129 -19.87 -3.49 -9.36
CA GLU A 129 -19.30 -3.65 -10.71
C GLU A 129 -19.48 -2.42 -11.60
N GLU A 130 -20.56 -1.68 -11.40
CA GLU A 130 -20.81 -0.45 -12.14
C GLU A 130 -19.85 0.67 -11.72
N LYS A 131 -19.41 0.67 -10.47
CA LYS A 131 -18.52 1.68 -9.91
C LYS A 131 -17.05 1.29 -9.92
N VAL A 132 -16.71 0.05 -9.66
CA VAL A 132 -15.30 -0.40 -9.58
C VAL A 132 -14.93 -1.17 -10.84
N LYS A 133 -13.92 -0.66 -11.56
CA LYS A 133 -13.43 -1.26 -12.81
C LYS A 133 -12.04 -1.86 -12.56
N PRO A 134 -11.91 -3.20 -12.47
CA PRO A 134 -10.64 -3.85 -12.26
C PRO A 134 -9.78 -3.79 -13.52
N ILE A 135 -8.54 -3.30 -13.38
CA ILE A 135 -7.60 -3.08 -14.48
C ILE A 135 -6.33 -3.89 -14.25
N VAL A 136 -5.94 -4.72 -15.20
CA VAL A 136 -4.59 -5.29 -15.26
C VAL A 136 -3.68 -4.27 -15.94
N GLY A 137 -2.86 -3.58 -15.16
CA GLY A 137 -2.05 -2.45 -15.65
C GLY A 137 -0.91 -2.07 -14.74
N ASN A 138 0.02 -1.28 -15.27
CA ASN A 138 1.12 -0.70 -14.53
C ASN A 138 0.80 0.76 -14.18
N PHE A 139 0.91 1.12 -12.92
CA PHE A 139 0.67 2.49 -12.47
C PHE A 139 1.82 3.46 -12.83
N ASP A 140 2.96 2.95 -13.33
CA ASP A 140 4.01 3.78 -13.92
C ASP A 140 3.65 4.26 -15.35
N GLU A 141 2.56 3.70 -15.95
CA GLU A 141 2.04 4.06 -17.28
C GLU A 141 0.52 3.90 -17.31
N ILE A 142 -0.18 4.96 -16.92
CA ILE A 142 -1.64 4.93 -16.77
C ILE A 142 -2.33 5.30 -18.08
N LYS A 143 -3.12 4.39 -18.65
CA LYS A 143 -3.84 4.58 -19.93
C LYS A 143 -5.16 5.34 -19.76
N LEU A 144 -5.09 6.50 -19.09
CA LEU A 144 -6.18 7.46 -18.92
C LEU A 144 -5.76 8.82 -19.46
N GLU A 145 -6.75 9.63 -19.84
CA GLU A 145 -6.53 10.98 -20.37
C GLU A 145 -6.01 11.93 -19.30
N ASP A 146 -5.28 12.95 -19.73
CA ASP A 146 -4.80 14.02 -18.87
C ASP A 146 -5.98 14.74 -18.19
N LYS A 147 -5.82 15.07 -16.92
CA LYS A 147 -6.80 15.88 -16.16
C LYS A 147 -8.22 15.31 -16.20
N SER A 148 -8.35 13.98 -16.21
CA SER A 148 -9.64 13.28 -16.27
C SER A 148 -10.14 12.77 -14.91
N ILE A 149 -9.25 12.71 -13.89
CA ILE A 149 -9.47 12.05 -12.62
C ILE A 149 -9.67 13.06 -11.48
N ASP A 150 -10.69 12.78 -10.65
CA ASP A 150 -11.07 13.63 -9.52
C ASP A 150 -10.31 13.31 -8.24
N PHE A 151 -9.84 12.06 -8.08
CA PHE A 151 -9.02 11.66 -6.93
C PHE A 151 -8.17 10.43 -7.25
N ILE A 152 -7.07 10.30 -6.52
CA ILE A 152 -6.27 9.07 -6.51
C ILE A 152 -6.14 8.59 -5.07
N ILE A 153 -6.23 7.27 -4.87
CA ILE A 153 -5.90 6.61 -3.63
C ILE A 153 -4.86 5.53 -3.86
N GLU A 154 -4.01 5.33 -2.88
CA GLU A 154 -3.03 4.26 -2.82
C GLU A 154 -2.98 3.69 -1.40
N PHE A 155 -2.84 2.37 -1.28
CA PHE A 155 -2.69 1.68 -0.01
C PHE A 155 -1.66 0.57 -0.10
N ASP A 156 -0.49 0.79 0.55
CA ASP A 156 0.60 -0.20 0.68
C ASP A 156 1.15 -0.72 -0.66
N SER A 157 1.25 0.14 -1.67
CA SER A 157 1.63 -0.25 -3.02
C SER A 157 2.68 0.65 -3.70
N LEU A 158 2.80 1.93 -3.34
CA LEU A 158 3.80 2.82 -3.96
C LEU A 158 5.24 2.35 -3.75
N HIS A 159 5.51 1.63 -2.68
CA HIS A 159 6.82 1.02 -2.47
C HIS A 159 7.13 -0.11 -3.48
N HIS A 160 6.17 -0.55 -4.27
CA HIS A 160 6.36 -1.44 -5.42
C HIS A 160 6.62 -0.70 -6.73
N SER A 161 6.60 0.63 -6.75
CA SER A 161 6.97 1.41 -7.93
C SER A 161 8.45 1.20 -8.27
N PHE A 162 8.75 0.87 -9.52
CA PHE A 162 10.13 0.77 -10.00
C PHE A 162 10.76 2.16 -10.25
N ASP A 163 9.92 3.15 -10.57
CA ASP A 163 10.30 4.55 -10.75
C ASP A 163 9.27 5.46 -10.08
N LEU A 164 9.49 5.75 -8.81
CA LEU A 164 8.60 6.57 -8.00
C LEU A 164 8.33 7.96 -8.63
N ASP A 165 9.37 8.58 -9.22
CA ASP A 165 9.22 9.87 -9.90
C ASP A 165 8.28 9.75 -11.12
N ARG A 166 8.34 8.62 -11.85
CA ARG A 166 7.44 8.36 -12.99
C ARG A 166 6.01 8.11 -12.52
N THR A 167 5.81 7.26 -11.53
CA THR A 167 4.48 6.97 -10.96
C THR A 167 3.78 8.24 -10.50
N ILE A 168 4.50 9.09 -9.75
CA ILE A 168 3.92 10.34 -9.24
C ILE A 168 3.68 11.35 -10.36
N ARG A 169 4.52 11.39 -11.42
CA ARG A 169 4.25 12.21 -12.62
C ARG A 169 3.02 11.74 -13.37
N GLU A 170 2.82 10.42 -13.57
CA GLU A 170 1.61 9.87 -14.20
C GLU A 170 0.36 10.20 -13.37
N SER A 171 0.45 10.03 -12.05
CA SER A 171 -0.61 10.44 -11.13
C SER A 171 -0.97 11.92 -11.28
N ALA A 172 0.06 12.78 -11.34
CA ALA A 172 -0.14 14.22 -11.55
C ALA A 172 -0.71 14.55 -12.93
N ARG A 173 -0.35 13.81 -13.98
CA ARG A 173 -0.85 14.00 -15.34
C ARG A 173 -2.35 13.78 -15.43
N ILE A 174 -2.84 12.69 -14.86
CA ILE A 174 -4.26 12.30 -14.95
C ILE A 174 -5.16 13.10 -14.02
N LEU A 175 -4.63 13.64 -12.89
CA LEU A 175 -5.41 14.40 -11.93
C LEU A 175 -5.85 15.76 -12.49
N LYS A 176 -7.11 16.12 -12.28
CA LYS A 176 -7.64 17.47 -12.51
C LYS A 176 -6.93 18.49 -11.61
N PRO A 177 -6.82 19.77 -12.02
CA PRO A 177 -6.34 20.83 -11.13
C PRO A 177 -7.19 20.89 -9.84
N GLY A 178 -6.53 20.96 -8.69
CA GLY A 178 -7.18 20.95 -7.38
C GLY A 178 -7.59 19.56 -6.87
N ALA A 179 -7.50 18.52 -7.69
CA ALA A 179 -7.75 17.14 -7.29
C ALA A 179 -6.65 16.62 -6.33
N ARG A 180 -6.96 15.60 -5.55
CA ARG A 180 -6.10 15.13 -4.47
C ARG A 180 -5.68 13.68 -4.66
N LEU A 181 -4.45 13.39 -4.22
CA LEU A 181 -3.94 12.04 -4.06
C LEU A 181 -3.75 11.74 -2.57
N LEU A 182 -4.33 10.66 -2.09
CA LEU A 182 -4.12 10.09 -0.77
C LEU A 182 -3.30 8.82 -0.89
N ALA A 183 -2.09 8.80 -0.31
CA ALA A 183 -1.25 7.61 -0.21
C ALA A 183 -1.12 7.17 1.24
N ILE A 184 -1.31 5.88 1.49
CA ILE A 184 -1.19 5.25 2.81
C ILE A 184 -0.17 4.13 2.68
N ASP A 185 1.10 4.47 2.80
CA ASP A 185 2.17 3.51 2.54
C ASP A 185 3.20 3.47 3.67
N ARG A 186 4.05 2.46 3.65
CA ARG A 186 5.21 2.39 4.51
C ARG A 186 6.28 3.38 4.02
N SER A 187 6.87 4.13 4.92
CA SER A 187 8.01 4.97 4.59
C SER A 187 9.07 4.94 5.68
N HIS A 188 10.33 5.02 5.27
CA HIS A 188 11.47 4.99 6.17
C HIS A 188 11.99 6.40 6.41
N TRP A 189 11.35 7.14 7.31
CA TRP A 189 11.70 8.53 7.63
C TRP A 189 13.07 8.70 8.32
N SER A 190 13.60 7.66 8.96
CA SER A 190 14.86 7.70 9.70
C SER A 190 15.89 6.66 9.23
N THR A 191 15.67 6.00 8.10
CA THR A 191 16.57 4.96 7.61
C THR A 191 17.70 5.57 6.80
N SER A 192 18.95 5.19 7.09
CA SER A 192 20.11 5.59 6.27
C SER A 192 20.10 4.88 4.92
N ARG A 193 20.72 5.50 3.89
CA ARG A 193 20.89 4.86 2.58
C ARG A 193 21.56 3.48 2.68
N LYS A 194 22.51 3.32 3.59
CA LYS A 194 23.15 2.02 3.84
C LYS A 194 22.11 0.99 4.29
N ARG A 195 21.25 1.36 5.24
CA ARG A 195 20.22 0.45 5.76
C ARG A 195 19.18 0.11 4.71
N ARG A 196 18.78 1.08 3.90
CA ARG A 196 17.89 0.86 2.76
C ARG A 196 18.48 -0.19 1.82
N ASN A 197 19.73 0.01 1.38
CA ASN A 197 20.40 -0.93 0.50
C ASN A 197 20.52 -2.33 1.11
N GLU A 198 20.77 -2.45 2.43
CA GLU A 198 20.77 -3.73 3.12
C GLU A 198 19.41 -4.43 3.06
N LEU A 199 18.31 -3.69 3.22
CA LEU A 199 16.94 -4.22 3.18
C LEU A 199 16.56 -4.65 1.76
N GLU A 200 16.79 -3.80 0.77
CA GLU A 200 16.49 -4.05 -0.64
C GLU A 200 17.30 -5.23 -1.21
N ASN A 201 18.54 -5.39 -0.78
CA ASN A 201 19.40 -6.51 -1.16
C ASN A 201 19.21 -7.77 -0.29
N THR A 202 18.23 -7.79 0.61
CA THR A 202 17.87 -9.00 1.36
C THR A 202 17.35 -10.04 0.38
N ILE A 203 17.98 -11.22 0.39
CA ILE A 203 17.59 -12.36 -0.44
C ILE A 203 16.46 -13.12 0.26
N TYR A 204 15.44 -13.51 -0.47
CA TYR A 204 14.39 -14.39 0.04
C TYR A 204 14.94 -15.78 0.38
N SER A 205 14.41 -16.40 1.43
CA SER A 205 14.82 -17.78 1.79
C SER A 205 14.38 -18.77 0.72
N GLN A 206 15.12 -19.88 0.61
CA GLN A 206 14.81 -20.93 -0.35
C GLN A 206 13.45 -21.58 -0.07
N GLU A 207 13.10 -21.74 1.22
CA GLU A 207 11.78 -22.22 1.61
C GLU A 207 10.68 -21.29 1.13
N PHE A 208 10.86 -19.95 1.33
CA PHE A 208 9.89 -18.95 0.88
C PHE A 208 9.69 -18.99 -0.63
N LEU A 209 10.75 -19.16 -1.42
CA LEU A 209 10.68 -19.23 -2.88
C LEU A 209 10.05 -20.55 -3.35
N ALA A 210 10.41 -21.68 -2.71
CA ALA A 210 9.87 -23.00 -3.02
C ALA A 210 8.36 -23.10 -2.74
N ASP A 211 7.89 -22.53 -1.63
CA ASP A 211 6.46 -22.44 -1.30
C ASP A 211 5.63 -21.69 -2.37
N ARG A 212 6.30 -20.90 -3.21
CA ARG A 212 5.71 -20.14 -4.32
C ARG A 212 6.00 -20.76 -5.69
N GLY A 213 6.46 -22.00 -5.71
CA GLY A 213 6.71 -22.75 -6.94
C GLY A 213 7.92 -22.26 -7.75
N LEU A 214 8.84 -21.53 -7.13
CA LEU A 214 10.09 -21.13 -7.76
C LEU A 214 11.17 -22.21 -7.55
N ASP A 215 12.10 -22.31 -8.51
CA ASP A 215 13.24 -23.23 -8.39
C ASP A 215 14.05 -22.92 -7.13
N ARG A 216 14.48 -23.97 -6.44
CA ARG A 216 15.33 -23.88 -5.24
C ARG A 216 16.68 -23.19 -5.49
N ASN A 217 17.12 -23.09 -6.75
CA ASN A 217 18.33 -22.36 -7.13
C ASN A 217 18.05 -20.87 -7.44
N THR A 218 16.79 -20.46 -7.46
CA THR A 218 16.44 -19.06 -7.70
C THR A 218 17.01 -18.20 -6.58
N ARG A 219 17.74 -17.16 -6.96
CA ARG A 219 18.24 -16.13 -6.05
C ARG A 219 17.52 -14.83 -6.40
N LEU A 220 16.70 -14.34 -5.51
CA LEU A 220 15.90 -13.15 -5.71
C LEU A 220 16.01 -12.24 -4.49
N THR A 221 16.34 -10.98 -4.70
CA THR A 221 16.31 -9.95 -3.67
C THR A 221 14.93 -9.30 -3.58
N ARG A 222 14.68 -8.56 -2.50
CA ARG A 222 13.45 -7.79 -2.36
C ARG A 222 13.29 -6.74 -3.45
N ALA A 223 14.37 -6.00 -3.79
CA ALA A 223 14.33 -5.01 -4.85
C ALA A 223 14.05 -5.62 -6.23
N GLU A 224 14.66 -6.77 -6.56
CA GLU A 224 14.37 -7.51 -7.81
C GLU A 224 12.92 -8.02 -7.86
N ASN A 225 12.29 -8.22 -6.70
CA ASN A 225 10.86 -8.53 -6.60
C ASN A 225 9.98 -7.26 -6.59
N GLY A 226 10.53 -6.09 -6.84
CA GLY A 226 9.79 -4.82 -6.83
C GLY A 226 9.46 -4.29 -5.44
N GLU A 227 10.13 -4.76 -4.38
CA GLU A 227 9.97 -4.20 -3.04
C GLU A 227 11.06 -3.19 -2.71
N HIS A 228 10.74 -1.91 -2.77
CA HIS A 228 11.63 -0.81 -2.48
C HIS A 228 11.39 -0.23 -1.08
N GLU A 229 12.45 0.34 -0.51
CA GLU A 229 12.42 0.93 0.83
C GLU A 229 12.59 2.46 0.70
N TYR A 230 11.61 3.10 0.04
CA TYR A 230 11.64 4.55 -0.18
C TYR A 230 11.61 5.32 1.14
N LEU A 231 12.41 6.38 1.20
CA LEU A 231 12.40 7.32 2.32
C LEU A 231 11.24 8.31 2.17
N LEU A 232 10.71 8.80 3.29
CA LEU A 232 9.69 9.87 3.24
C LEU A 232 10.14 11.08 2.41
N SER A 233 11.42 11.45 2.49
CA SER A 233 11.97 12.53 1.67
C SER A 233 11.90 12.24 0.18
N GLU A 234 12.06 10.98 -0.25
CA GLU A 234 11.96 10.59 -1.67
C GLU A 234 10.51 10.70 -2.16
N TYR A 235 9.53 10.28 -1.35
CA TYR A 235 8.10 10.54 -1.66
C TYR A 235 7.82 12.04 -1.80
N LEU A 236 8.20 12.84 -0.81
CA LEU A 236 7.94 14.28 -0.82
C LEU A 236 8.63 15.00 -2.00
N ASP A 237 9.85 14.57 -2.35
CA ASP A 237 10.58 15.11 -3.51
C ASP A 237 9.90 14.70 -4.82
N ALA A 238 9.39 13.47 -4.96
CA ALA A 238 8.65 13.02 -6.15
C ALA A 238 7.35 13.82 -6.34
N PHE A 239 6.57 14.03 -5.28
CA PHE A 239 5.38 14.88 -5.33
C PHE A 239 5.70 16.31 -5.75
N LYS A 240 6.75 16.89 -5.17
CA LYS A 240 7.20 18.26 -5.52
C LYS A 240 7.64 18.36 -6.98
N LYS A 241 8.45 17.40 -7.47
CA LYS A 241 8.90 17.36 -8.88
C LYS A 241 7.74 17.22 -9.86
N ALA A 242 6.70 16.48 -9.49
CA ALA A 242 5.50 16.28 -10.31
C ALA A 242 4.54 17.49 -10.29
N GLY A 243 4.88 18.54 -9.53
CA GLY A 243 4.13 19.80 -9.50
C GLY A 243 2.88 19.76 -8.62
N PHE A 244 2.85 18.92 -7.58
CA PHE A 244 1.83 19.04 -6.55
C PHE A 244 2.05 20.31 -5.72
N SER A 245 1.00 21.10 -5.56
CA SER A 245 1.07 22.44 -4.96
C SER A 245 1.15 22.39 -3.43
N ASN A 246 0.53 21.39 -2.82
CA ASN A 246 0.54 21.18 -1.39
C ASN A 246 0.67 19.69 -1.09
N THR A 247 1.68 19.33 -0.28
CA THR A 247 1.90 17.96 0.17
C THR A 247 2.04 17.96 1.68
N ASP A 248 1.19 17.20 2.34
CA ASP A 248 1.18 17.04 3.78
C ASP A 248 1.26 15.56 4.16
N TRP A 249 1.67 15.25 5.38
CA TRP A 249 1.86 13.88 5.81
C TRP A 249 1.58 13.66 7.29
N ILE A 250 1.16 12.44 7.63
CA ILE A 250 0.80 12.01 8.98
C ILE A 250 1.36 10.61 9.20
N PHE A 251 1.85 10.32 10.41
CA PHE A 251 2.20 8.95 10.78
C PHE A 251 1.06 8.26 11.53
N LEU A 252 0.63 7.10 11.04
CA LEU A 252 -0.21 6.17 11.78
C LEU A 252 0.70 5.20 12.55
N ILE A 253 0.55 5.16 13.87
CA ILE A 253 1.47 4.42 14.73
C ILE A 253 0.68 3.47 15.63
N ASP A 254 1.12 2.22 15.70
CA ASP A 254 0.67 1.33 16.76
C ASP A 254 1.16 1.88 18.13
N PRO A 255 0.26 2.14 19.09
CA PRO A 255 0.62 2.64 20.43
C PRO A 255 1.65 1.76 21.14
N LYS A 256 1.73 0.47 20.82
CA LYS A 256 2.75 -0.44 21.35
C LYS A 256 4.15 -0.21 20.80
N PHE A 257 4.25 0.44 19.64
CA PHE A 257 5.50 0.83 19.01
C PHE A 257 5.60 2.34 19.03
N SER A 258 6.01 2.93 20.15
CA SER A 258 6.23 4.38 20.16
C SER A 258 7.24 4.74 19.05
N VAL A 259 7.02 5.86 18.36
CA VAL A 259 7.92 6.43 17.33
C VAL A 259 9.36 6.43 17.82
N ILE A 260 9.55 6.75 19.10
CA ILE A 260 10.83 6.74 19.79
C ILE A 260 11.50 5.36 19.73
N LYS A 261 10.73 4.28 19.90
CA LYS A 261 11.23 2.91 19.87
C LYS A 261 11.66 2.49 18.45
N GLN A 262 10.89 2.85 17.45
CA GLN A 262 11.24 2.56 16.04
C GLN A 262 12.45 3.38 15.57
N SER A 263 12.52 4.66 15.92
CA SER A 263 13.64 5.53 15.57
C SER A 263 14.95 5.06 16.20
N LEU A 264 14.91 4.64 17.47
CA LEU A 264 16.08 4.08 18.14
C LEU A 264 16.53 2.75 17.55
N ILE A 265 15.57 1.87 17.18
CA ILE A 265 15.89 0.60 16.54
C ILE A 265 16.49 0.83 15.15
N SER A 266 16.00 1.80 14.38
CA SER A 266 16.54 2.11 13.05
C SER A 266 17.89 2.79 13.09
N ALA A 267 18.20 3.56 14.13
CA ALA A 267 19.48 4.24 14.31
C ALA A 267 20.62 3.32 14.79
N VAL A 268 20.29 2.13 15.32
CA VAL A 268 21.32 1.17 15.80
C VAL A 268 21.83 0.32 14.64
N PRO A 269 23.16 0.18 14.44
CA PRO A 269 23.72 -0.73 13.43
C PRO A 269 23.19 -2.15 13.55
N SER A 270 22.96 -2.81 12.41
CA SER A 270 22.29 -4.12 12.35
C SER A 270 22.97 -5.20 13.21
N GLN A 271 24.29 -5.16 13.28
CA GLN A 271 25.13 -6.07 14.08
C GLN A 271 24.88 -5.94 15.60
N LEU A 272 24.56 -4.73 16.06
CA LEU A 272 24.28 -4.45 17.48
C LEU A 272 22.81 -4.63 17.85
N ARG A 273 21.90 -4.72 16.88
CA ARG A 273 20.45 -4.82 17.17
C ARG A 273 20.06 -6.07 17.93
N LYS A 274 20.72 -7.20 17.65
CA LYS A 274 20.45 -8.47 18.34
C LYS A 274 20.73 -8.39 19.85
N HIS A 275 21.74 -7.59 20.24
CA HIS A 275 22.17 -7.45 21.64
C HIS A 275 21.58 -6.24 22.36
N THR A 276 21.21 -5.18 21.62
CA THR A 276 20.71 -3.92 22.23
C THR A 276 19.20 -3.89 22.43
N LYS A 277 18.45 -4.87 21.84
CA LYS A 277 16.99 -4.90 21.86
C LYS A 277 16.38 -4.87 23.26
N TYR A 278 17.09 -5.39 24.27
CA TYR A 278 16.65 -5.42 25.66
C TYR A 278 17.37 -4.41 26.56
N TYR A 279 18.66 -4.19 26.37
CA TYR A 279 19.47 -3.39 27.27
C TYR A 279 19.17 -1.88 27.20
N TYR A 280 18.98 -1.34 25.99
CA TYR A 280 18.71 0.09 25.77
C TYR A 280 17.31 0.53 26.22
N ILE A 281 16.36 -0.40 26.30
CA ILE A 281 14.98 -0.09 26.68
C ILE A 281 14.83 0.07 28.20
N GLN A 282 15.62 -0.64 28.98
CA GLN A 282 15.51 -0.65 30.45
C GLN A 282 16.36 0.39 31.18
N THR A 283 17.45 0.87 30.59
CA THR A 283 18.49 1.59 31.32
C THR A 283 18.49 3.12 31.21
N TRP A 284 17.54 3.73 30.47
CA TRP A 284 17.59 5.18 30.24
C TRP A 284 16.29 5.92 30.62
N PRO A 285 16.11 6.34 31.87
CA PRO A 285 14.92 7.09 32.31
C PRO A 285 14.79 8.50 31.70
N LEU A 286 15.89 9.15 31.29
CA LEU A 286 15.90 10.48 30.65
C LEU A 286 15.49 10.46 29.16
N ARG A 287 15.26 9.30 28.59
CA ARG A 287 14.97 9.07 27.19
C ARG A 287 13.67 9.71 26.72
N ASN A 288 12.66 9.75 27.57
CA ASN A 288 11.35 10.32 27.25
C ASN A 288 11.33 11.85 27.19
N LEU A 289 12.36 12.51 27.75
CA LEU A 289 12.47 13.97 27.76
C LEU A 289 13.45 14.52 26.73
N ILE A 290 14.62 13.91 26.60
CA ILE A 290 15.72 14.45 25.77
C ILE A 290 15.53 14.13 24.29
N PHE A 291 15.03 12.93 23.97
CA PHE A 291 14.89 12.51 22.58
C PHE A 291 13.81 13.30 21.80
N PRO A 292 12.62 13.58 22.34
CA PRO A 292 11.70 14.51 21.72
C PRO A 292 12.32 15.89 21.46
N ILE A 293 13.10 16.42 22.40
CA ILE A 293 13.75 17.73 22.29
C ILE A 293 14.84 17.72 21.21
N VAL A 294 15.63 16.65 21.09
CA VAL A 294 16.65 16.51 20.06
C VAL A 294 16.02 16.29 18.70
N MET A 295 15.00 15.44 18.60
CA MET A 295 14.22 15.26 17.39
C MET A 295 13.47 16.54 17.02
N MET A 296 12.99 17.27 18.03
CA MET A 296 12.43 18.59 17.87
C MET A 296 13.39 19.60 17.23
N ARG A 297 14.63 19.60 17.47
CA ARG A 297 15.63 20.50 16.85
C ARG A 297 16.11 20.05 15.46
N ILE A 298 16.11 18.75 15.17
CA ILE A 298 16.58 18.18 13.90
C ILE A 298 15.53 18.34 12.79
N PHE A 299 14.27 18.25 13.13
CA PHE A 299 13.15 18.39 12.17
C PHE A 299 12.50 19.76 12.40
N LYS A 300 12.75 20.72 11.55
CA LYS A 300 12.11 22.04 11.56
C LYS A 300 10.60 21.97 11.85
N PHE A 301 10.24 22.29 13.03
CA PHE A 301 9.10 21.97 13.90
C PHE A 301 7.69 22.37 13.53
N SER A 302 7.37 22.83 12.35
CA SER A 302 5.97 23.19 12.02
C SER A 302 5.01 22.00 11.84
N LYS A 303 5.53 20.74 11.79
CA LYS A 303 4.72 19.58 11.38
C LYS A 303 4.80 18.33 12.30
N VAL A 304 5.47 18.39 13.45
CA VAL A 304 5.68 17.21 14.34
C VAL A 304 4.45 16.82 15.19
N GLY A 305 3.40 17.61 15.21
CA GLY A 305 2.19 17.31 15.99
C GLY A 305 1.24 16.28 15.39
N ARG A 306 1.58 15.66 14.25
CA ARG A 306 0.66 14.82 13.49
C ARG A 306 0.92 13.32 13.62
N TYR A 307 1.02 12.85 14.85
CA TYR A 307 1.02 11.42 15.13
C TYR A 307 -0.36 11.00 15.59
N ILE A 308 -0.93 10.02 14.91
CA ILE A 308 -2.19 9.42 15.31
C ILE A 308 -1.89 8.05 15.87
N ASN A 309 -2.26 7.84 17.15
CA ASN A 309 -2.24 6.51 17.72
C ASN A 309 -3.39 5.71 17.13
N PHE A 310 -3.04 4.68 16.39
CA PHE A 310 -4.00 3.76 15.80
C PHE A 310 -4.24 2.60 16.79
N PRO A 311 -5.46 2.42 17.31
CA PRO A 311 -5.76 1.32 18.21
C PRO A 311 -5.72 -0.01 17.45
N ARG A 312 -4.77 -0.84 17.77
CA ARG A 312 -4.60 -2.15 17.14
C ARG A 312 -5.65 -3.14 17.66
N ASN A 313 -6.33 -3.84 16.75
CA ASN A 313 -7.01 -5.08 17.08
C ASN A 313 -5.99 -6.10 17.62
N LYS A 314 -6.27 -6.72 18.78
CA LYS A 314 -5.36 -7.66 19.45
C LYS A 314 -4.97 -8.86 18.59
N ASN A 315 -5.76 -9.16 17.56
CA ASN A 315 -5.59 -10.30 16.65
C ASN A 315 -4.76 -9.97 15.40
N SER A 316 -4.53 -8.70 15.07
CA SER A 316 -3.72 -8.29 13.93
C SER A 316 -2.22 -8.50 14.22
N LYS A 317 -1.59 -9.43 13.51
CA LYS A 317 -0.17 -9.76 13.71
C LYS A 317 0.81 -8.85 12.94
N ARG A 318 0.33 -8.00 12.01
CA ARG A 318 1.18 -7.38 10.98
C ARG A 318 1.02 -5.87 10.77
N PHE A 319 0.38 -5.12 11.68
CA PHE A 319 0.35 -3.67 11.51
C PHE A 319 1.78 -3.11 11.51
N GLN A 320 2.21 -2.63 10.36
CA GLN A 320 3.41 -1.81 10.23
C GLN A 320 2.98 -0.35 10.32
N ALA A 321 3.79 0.49 10.95
CA ALA A 321 3.53 1.92 10.94
C ALA A 321 3.40 2.41 9.50
N LYS A 322 2.31 3.10 9.20
CA LYS A 322 2.03 3.68 7.88
C LYS A 322 2.26 5.18 7.90
N THR A 323 2.66 5.70 6.78
CA THR A 323 2.65 7.14 6.52
C THR A 323 1.49 7.45 5.59
N VAL A 324 0.65 8.37 6.00
CA VAL A 324 -0.40 8.92 5.15
C VAL A 324 0.14 10.19 4.52
N ILE A 325 0.16 10.26 3.21
CA ILE A 325 0.55 11.44 2.43
C ILE A 325 -0.68 11.93 1.69
N ILE A 326 -0.98 13.21 1.81
CA ILE A 326 -2.01 13.87 1.03
C ILE A 326 -1.39 14.96 0.18
N ALA A 327 -1.63 14.91 -1.11
CA ALA A 327 -1.08 15.89 -2.06
C ALA A 327 -2.20 16.48 -2.94
N THR A 328 -2.14 17.79 -3.20
CA THR A 328 -3.10 18.52 -4.05
C THR A 328 -2.42 18.93 -5.35
N LYS A 329 -3.08 18.61 -6.48
CA LYS A 329 -2.60 18.95 -7.83
C LYS A 329 -2.79 20.42 -8.18
#